data_b8594aecdf65df4731de8f52ef3d15b2
#
_entry.id   b8594aecdf65df4731de8f52ef3d15b2
#
_cell.length_a   1.000
_cell.length_b   1.000
_cell.length_c   1.000
_cell.angle_alpha   90.00
_cell.angle_beta   90.00
_cell.angle_gamma   90.00
#
_symmetry.space_group_name_H-M   'P 1'
#
loop_
_entity.id
_entity.type
_entity.pdbx_description
1 polymer ?
#
loop_
_entity_poly.entity_id
_entity_poly.type
_entity_poly.pdbx_seq_one_letter_code
_entity_poly.pdbx_strand_id
1 'polypeptide(L)'
;MTQVFSGDLECTKELLETILKRKDLTVIKSVTQLTIGNLFGRSVRLDIYANDAEGKQYDIEVQQNDSGAVPERARLNISLFDARLTTSGEKYTEMPETYIIFITSNDVLKGGLPIYTIERTIQETGALFKDKAHIVYVNGSYRGNDDIGWLMHDFNKCSKNSSTSSGGEMNCTSEHICSKKSL
;
A
#
# COMPACT_ATOMS: atom_id res chain seq x y z
N MET A 1 12.61 6.30 -0.25
CA MET A 1 11.89 5.39 0.67
C MET A 1 11.51 4.06 0.01
N THR A 2 11.01 4.04 -1.21
CA THR A 2 10.67 2.81 -1.96
C THR A 2 11.82 1.81 -2.17
N GLN A 3 13.07 2.27 -2.18
CA GLN A 3 14.26 1.39 -2.32
C GLN A 3 14.42 0.39 -1.15
N VAL A 4 13.93 0.71 0.04
CA VAL A 4 14.02 -0.17 1.23
C VAL A 4 13.23 -1.46 1.04
N PHE A 5 12.16 -1.42 0.26
CA PHE A 5 11.27 -2.56 0.03
C PHE A 5 11.61 -3.36 -1.25
N SER A 6 12.68 -2.97 -1.98
CA SER A 6 13.01 -3.62 -3.23
C SER A 6 13.51 -5.05 -3.00
N GLY A 7 12.64 -6.04 -3.28
CA GLY A 7 12.94 -7.45 -3.13
C GLY A 7 12.92 -7.99 -1.69
N ASP A 8 12.66 -7.15 -0.69
CA ASP A 8 12.53 -7.58 0.70
C ASP A 8 11.08 -8.04 0.97
N LEU A 9 10.88 -9.35 0.85
CA LEU A 9 9.58 -9.99 1.06
C LEU A 9 9.12 -9.91 2.50
N GLU A 10 10.04 -10.05 3.47
CA GLU A 10 9.70 -10.05 4.89
C GLU A 10 9.29 -8.66 5.35
N CYS A 11 10.01 -7.61 4.93
CA CYS A 11 9.65 -6.24 5.24
C CYS A 11 8.30 -5.86 4.61
N THR A 12 8.05 -6.26 3.37
CA THR A 12 6.75 -6.04 2.70
C THR A 12 5.62 -6.78 3.43
N LYS A 13 5.87 -8.01 3.89
CA LYS A 13 4.92 -8.80 4.68
C LYS A 13 4.58 -8.12 5.98
N GLU A 14 5.58 -7.71 6.79
CA GLU A 14 5.36 -7.04 8.07
C GLU A 14 4.57 -5.73 7.91
N LEU A 15 4.86 -4.97 6.85
CA LEU A 15 4.11 -3.77 6.50
C LEU A 15 2.64 -4.09 6.24
N LEU A 16 2.36 -5.07 5.38
CA LEU A 16 1.00 -5.49 5.04
C LEU A 16 0.26 -6.08 6.24
N GLU A 17 0.92 -6.93 7.05
CA GLU A 17 0.33 -7.51 8.25
C GLU A 17 -0.06 -6.44 9.27
N THR A 18 0.78 -5.41 9.43
CA THR A 18 0.51 -4.29 10.33
C THR A 18 -0.67 -3.45 9.84
N ILE A 19 -0.68 -3.08 8.55
CA ILE A 19 -1.75 -2.24 7.97
C ILE A 19 -3.09 -2.97 7.93
N LEU A 20 -3.08 -4.24 7.50
CA LEU A 20 -4.31 -5.04 7.33
C LEU A 20 -4.75 -5.75 8.62
N LYS A 21 -3.97 -5.61 9.71
CA LYS A 21 -4.21 -6.27 11.01
C LYS A 21 -4.36 -7.80 10.88
N ARG A 22 -3.54 -8.40 10.02
CA ARG A 22 -3.45 -9.84 9.78
C ARG A 22 -2.05 -10.33 10.19
N LYS A 23 -1.90 -11.63 10.46
CA LYS A 23 -0.61 -12.27 10.79
C LYS A 23 -0.37 -13.56 10.01
N ASP A 24 -1.15 -13.77 8.97
CA ASP A 24 -1.18 -15.00 8.18
C ASP A 24 -0.75 -14.78 6.73
N LEU A 25 -0.17 -13.61 6.43
CA LEU A 25 0.26 -13.29 5.07
C LEU A 25 1.56 -14.03 4.70
N THR A 26 1.57 -14.56 3.49
CA THR A 26 2.78 -15.12 2.88
C THR A 26 3.01 -14.38 1.57
N VAL A 27 3.82 -13.31 1.63
CA VAL A 27 4.19 -12.53 0.44
C VAL A 27 5.16 -13.35 -0.40
N ILE A 28 4.80 -13.60 -1.67
CA ILE A 28 5.61 -14.39 -2.60
C ILE A 28 6.35 -13.51 -3.62
N LYS A 29 5.93 -12.26 -3.79
CA LYS A 29 6.56 -11.31 -4.70
C LYS A 29 6.43 -9.89 -4.16
N SER A 30 7.53 -9.14 -4.23
CA SER A 30 7.56 -7.69 -3.99
C SER A 30 8.44 -7.03 -5.02
N VAL A 31 7.93 -6.03 -5.72
CA VAL A 31 8.64 -5.28 -6.79
C VAL A 31 8.38 -3.80 -6.59
N THR A 32 9.45 -3.01 -6.57
CA THR A 32 9.34 -1.55 -6.51
C THR A 32 9.31 -0.94 -7.91
N GLN A 33 8.62 0.20 -8.02
CA GLN A 33 8.57 1.02 -9.24
C GLN A 33 8.05 0.26 -10.47
N LEU A 34 7.06 -0.61 -10.28
CA LEU A 34 6.42 -1.33 -11.37
C LEU A 34 5.58 -0.39 -12.22
N THR A 35 5.85 -0.30 -13.52
CA THR A 35 5.03 0.48 -14.45
C THR A 35 3.97 -0.41 -15.10
N ILE A 36 2.70 0.00 -14.97
CA ILE A 36 1.58 -0.58 -15.70
C ILE A 36 1.29 0.34 -16.89
N GLY A 37 1.60 -0.16 -18.09
CA GLY A 37 1.32 0.54 -19.34
C GLY A 37 -0.17 0.56 -19.64
N ASN A 38 -0.66 1.69 -20.15
CA ASN A 38 -2.01 1.82 -20.69
C ASN A 38 -1.92 2.27 -22.15
N LEU A 39 -2.39 1.43 -23.07
CA LEU A 39 -2.33 1.70 -24.52
C LEU A 39 -3.21 2.90 -24.96
N PHE A 40 -4.23 3.23 -24.18
CA PHE A 40 -5.25 4.23 -24.53
C PHE A 40 -5.26 5.46 -23.63
N GLY A 41 -4.35 5.55 -22.67
CA GLY A 41 -4.36 6.62 -21.70
C GLY A 41 -3.14 6.68 -20.78
N ARG A 42 -3.37 7.25 -19.59
CA ARG A 42 -2.31 7.44 -18.61
C ARG A 42 -1.84 6.11 -18.03
N SER A 43 -0.56 5.80 -18.17
CA SER A 43 0.12 4.70 -17.46
C SER A 43 0.27 5.04 -15.98
N VAL A 44 0.31 4.02 -15.14
CA VAL A 44 0.54 4.16 -13.70
C VAL A 44 1.88 3.52 -13.33
N ARG A 45 2.63 4.20 -12.46
CA ARG A 45 3.83 3.66 -11.84
C ARG A 45 3.52 3.42 -10.37
N LEU A 46 3.56 2.16 -9.98
CA LEU A 46 3.33 1.72 -8.61
C LEU A 46 4.62 1.83 -7.82
N ASP A 47 4.52 2.33 -6.59
CA ASP A 47 5.69 2.45 -5.73
C ASP A 47 6.16 1.07 -5.26
N ILE A 48 5.25 0.24 -4.73
CA ILE A 48 5.52 -1.15 -4.34
C ILE A 48 4.34 -2.01 -4.80
N TYR A 49 4.62 -3.01 -5.62
CA TYR A 49 3.68 -4.05 -5.98
C TYR A 49 4.03 -5.35 -5.26
N ALA A 50 3.04 -5.99 -4.64
CA ALA A 50 3.22 -7.29 -4.01
C ALA A 50 2.05 -8.23 -4.32
N ASN A 51 2.30 -9.53 -4.22
CA ASN A 51 1.24 -10.54 -4.19
C ASN A 51 1.57 -11.63 -3.16
N ASP A 52 0.52 -12.21 -2.58
CA ASP A 52 0.63 -13.27 -1.59
C ASP A 52 0.34 -14.66 -2.17
N ALA A 53 0.50 -15.68 -1.34
CA ALA A 53 0.27 -17.09 -1.70
C ALA A 53 -1.21 -17.40 -1.98
N GLU A 54 -2.14 -16.55 -1.55
CA GLU A 54 -3.58 -16.66 -1.86
C GLU A 54 -3.94 -16.01 -3.19
N GLY A 55 -2.97 -15.38 -3.87
CA GLY A 55 -3.15 -14.69 -5.14
C GLY A 55 -3.66 -13.25 -5.01
N LYS A 56 -3.80 -12.72 -3.80
CA LYS A 56 -4.19 -11.33 -3.57
C LYS A 56 -3.10 -10.38 -4.04
N GLN A 57 -3.52 -9.22 -4.53
CA GLN A 57 -2.65 -8.23 -5.15
C GLN A 57 -2.63 -6.95 -4.31
N TYR A 58 -1.46 -6.39 -4.13
CA TYR A 58 -1.24 -5.20 -3.31
C TYR A 58 -0.48 -4.15 -4.09
N ASP A 59 -1.04 -2.93 -4.15
CA ASP A 59 -0.37 -1.71 -4.59
C ASP A 59 -0.18 -0.81 -3.38
N ILE A 60 1.06 -0.55 -2.99
CA ILE A 60 1.38 0.30 -1.85
C ILE A 60 2.04 1.57 -2.38
N GLU A 61 1.34 2.68 -2.23
CA GLU A 61 1.73 4.00 -2.68
C GLU A 61 2.17 4.86 -1.49
N VAL A 62 3.43 5.27 -1.47
CA VAL A 62 3.98 6.14 -0.42
C VAL A 62 3.97 7.59 -0.89
N GLN A 63 3.04 8.39 -0.38
CA GLN A 63 2.82 9.76 -0.81
C GLN A 63 3.47 10.77 0.15
N GLN A 64 4.59 11.38 -0.26
CA GLN A 64 5.21 12.48 0.48
C GLN A 64 4.41 13.78 0.34
N ASN A 65 3.73 13.95 -0.79
CA ASN A 65 2.78 15.03 -1.03
C ASN A 65 1.38 14.42 -1.21
N ASP A 66 0.48 14.72 -0.30
CA ASP A 66 -0.86 14.13 -0.22
C ASP A 66 -1.76 14.43 -1.43
N SER A 67 -1.38 15.40 -2.28
CA SER A 67 -2.10 15.70 -3.53
C SER A 67 -2.23 14.51 -4.49
N GLY A 68 -1.38 13.49 -4.33
CA GLY A 68 -1.44 12.25 -5.09
C GLY A 68 -2.40 11.19 -4.52
N ALA A 69 -2.84 11.32 -3.28
CA ALA A 69 -3.69 10.34 -2.59
C ALA A 69 -5.20 10.64 -2.77
N VAL A 70 -5.61 10.90 -4.00
CA VAL A 70 -7.01 11.20 -4.32
C VAL A 70 -7.80 9.94 -4.67
N PRO A 71 -9.13 9.88 -4.35
CA PRO A 71 -9.97 8.71 -4.63
C PRO A 71 -9.98 8.29 -6.10
N GLU A 72 -9.89 9.27 -7.02
CA GLU A 72 -9.85 9.01 -8.46
C GLU A 72 -8.60 8.24 -8.87
N ARG A 73 -7.46 8.48 -8.21
CA ARG A 73 -6.23 7.72 -8.45
C ARG A 73 -6.38 6.29 -7.97
N ALA A 74 -6.96 6.07 -6.78
CA ALA A 74 -7.23 4.72 -6.29
C ALA A 74 -8.11 3.93 -7.26
N ARG A 75 -9.19 4.56 -7.76
CA ARG A 75 -10.06 3.95 -8.76
C ARG A 75 -9.31 3.62 -10.06
N LEU A 76 -8.44 4.52 -10.55
CA LEU A 76 -7.65 4.28 -11.75
C LEU A 76 -6.67 3.10 -11.55
N ASN A 77 -5.99 3.06 -10.41
CA ASN A 77 -5.06 1.99 -10.09
C ASN A 77 -5.77 0.63 -10.08
N ILE A 78 -6.92 0.50 -9.40
CA ILE A 78 -7.73 -0.73 -9.41
C ILE A 78 -8.07 -1.14 -10.85
N SER A 79 -8.58 -0.22 -11.67
CA SER A 79 -8.99 -0.53 -13.04
C SER A 79 -7.83 -1.03 -13.90
N LEU A 80 -6.64 -0.47 -13.73
CA LEU A 80 -5.45 -0.91 -14.47
C LEU A 80 -4.90 -2.25 -13.97
N PHE A 81 -5.03 -2.52 -12.67
CA PHE A 81 -4.74 -3.83 -12.10
C PHE A 81 -5.65 -4.88 -12.70
N ASP A 82 -6.96 -4.67 -12.64
CA ASP A 82 -7.95 -5.58 -13.18
C ASP A 82 -7.71 -5.86 -14.67
N ALA A 83 -7.47 -4.81 -15.46
CA ALA A 83 -7.18 -4.93 -16.88
C ALA A 83 -5.88 -5.71 -17.18
N ARG A 84 -4.88 -5.64 -16.29
CA ARG A 84 -3.61 -6.35 -16.44
C ARG A 84 -3.69 -7.81 -16.02
N LEU A 85 -4.46 -8.09 -14.96
CA LEU A 85 -4.51 -9.40 -14.32
C LEU A 85 -5.56 -10.31 -14.95
N THR A 86 -6.49 -9.75 -15.73
CA THR A 86 -7.55 -10.50 -16.40
C THR A 86 -7.08 -10.92 -17.79
N THR A 87 -7.16 -12.21 -18.09
CA THR A 87 -6.89 -12.75 -19.43
C THR A 87 -8.17 -13.12 -20.14
N SER A 88 -8.10 -13.16 -21.48
CA SER A 88 -9.28 -13.51 -22.29
C SER A 88 -9.73 -14.94 -21.98
N GLY A 89 -11.02 -15.10 -21.64
CA GLY A 89 -11.64 -16.38 -21.32
C GLY A 89 -11.68 -16.74 -19.84
N GLU A 90 -11.03 -15.97 -18.97
CA GLU A 90 -11.17 -16.13 -17.52
C GLU A 90 -12.55 -15.71 -17.02
N LYS A 91 -13.04 -16.39 -15.98
CA LYS A 91 -14.30 -16.01 -15.34
C LYS A 91 -14.10 -14.80 -14.44
N TYR A 92 -15.02 -13.85 -14.47
CA TYR A 92 -14.97 -12.67 -13.59
C TYR A 92 -14.92 -13.02 -12.10
N THR A 93 -15.46 -14.16 -11.69
CA THR A 93 -15.39 -14.64 -10.28
C THR A 93 -13.99 -15.06 -9.84
N GLU A 94 -13.09 -15.31 -10.79
CA GLU A 94 -11.70 -15.72 -10.57
C GLU A 94 -10.75 -14.52 -10.47
N MET A 95 -11.26 -13.29 -10.71
CA MET A 95 -10.46 -12.06 -10.51
C MET A 95 -9.88 -12.03 -9.09
N PRO A 96 -8.59 -11.69 -8.95
CA PRO A 96 -7.95 -11.64 -7.65
C PRO A 96 -8.53 -10.54 -6.76
N GLU A 97 -8.41 -10.71 -5.47
CA GLU A 97 -8.66 -9.66 -4.49
C GLU A 97 -7.55 -8.62 -4.55
N THR A 98 -7.89 -7.33 -4.67
CA THR A 98 -6.95 -6.25 -4.93
C THR A 98 -7.02 -5.18 -3.86
N TYR A 99 -5.87 -4.78 -3.35
CA TYR A 99 -5.71 -3.73 -2.34
C TYR A 99 -4.88 -2.58 -2.90
N ILE A 100 -5.45 -1.36 -2.87
CA ILE A 100 -4.70 -0.12 -3.13
C ILE A 100 -4.50 0.58 -1.77
N ILE A 101 -3.25 0.68 -1.35
CA ILE A 101 -2.87 1.19 -0.02
C ILE A 101 -2.10 2.49 -0.20
N PHE A 102 -2.67 3.61 0.25
CA PHE A 102 -1.97 4.88 0.32
C PHE A 102 -1.40 5.10 1.71
N ILE A 103 -0.08 5.24 1.82
CA ILE A 103 0.58 5.74 3.04
C ILE A 103 0.82 7.22 2.82
N THR A 104 0.06 8.08 3.51
CA THR A 104 0.06 9.53 3.31
C THR A 104 0.90 10.24 4.36
N SER A 105 1.39 11.44 4.08
CA SER A 105 2.13 12.24 5.07
C SER A 105 1.23 12.80 6.17
N ASN A 106 -0.02 13.14 5.83
CA ASN A 106 -1.01 13.68 6.74
C ASN A 106 -2.31 12.86 6.72
N ASP A 107 -3.25 13.21 7.59
CA ASP A 107 -4.60 12.64 7.59
C ASP A 107 -5.45 13.25 6.47
N VAL A 108 -5.39 12.67 5.27
CA VAL A 108 -6.10 13.18 4.08
C VAL A 108 -7.62 13.07 4.20
N LEU A 109 -8.13 12.12 5.00
CA LEU A 109 -9.56 11.92 5.23
C LEU A 109 -10.08 12.65 6.47
N LYS A 110 -9.18 13.27 7.26
CA LYS A 110 -9.49 14.18 8.39
C LYS A 110 -10.37 13.57 9.49
N GLY A 111 -10.37 12.26 9.64
CA GLY A 111 -11.15 11.57 10.68
C GLY A 111 -10.36 11.29 11.97
N GLY A 112 -9.06 11.62 12.03
CA GLY A 112 -8.20 11.38 13.18
C GLY A 112 -7.85 9.90 13.41
N LEU A 113 -8.22 9.01 12.49
CA LEU A 113 -7.96 7.56 12.63
C LEU A 113 -6.58 7.18 12.06
N PRO A 114 -5.97 6.11 12.57
CA PRO A 114 -4.71 5.60 12.02
C PRO A 114 -4.83 5.01 10.61
N ILE A 115 -5.95 4.35 10.35
CA ILE A 115 -6.25 3.66 9.09
C ILE A 115 -7.70 3.89 8.72
N TYR A 116 -7.97 4.03 7.42
CA TYR A 116 -9.30 4.07 6.84
C TYR A 116 -9.39 2.98 5.78
N THR A 117 -10.37 2.10 5.92
CA THR A 117 -10.69 1.09 4.90
C THR A 117 -11.96 1.53 4.18
N ILE A 118 -11.87 1.63 2.86
CA ILE A 118 -12.97 2.06 2.00
C ILE A 118 -13.47 0.85 1.22
N GLU A 119 -14.76 0.56 1.40
CA GLU A 119 -15.48 -0.53 0.78
C GLU A 119 -16.70 0.02 0.05
N ARG A 120 -17.08 -0.62 -1.06
CA ARG A 120 -18.35 -0.30 -1.72
C ARG A 120 -19.53 -0.92 -0.97
N THR A 121 -20.60 -0.16 -0.85
CA THR A 121 -21.84 -0.61 -0.19
C THR A 121 -23.03 -0.51 -1.13
N ILE A 122 -24.00 -1.38 -0.95
CA ILE A 122 -25.30 -1.33 -1.57
C ILE A 122 -26.13 -0.32 -0.79
N GLN A 123 -26.51 0.80 -1.39
CA GLN A 123 -27.18 1.91 -0.69
C GLN A 123 -28.51 1.48 -0.02
N GLU A 124 -29.28 0.64 -0.69
CA GLU A 124 -30.60 0.23 -0.23
C GLU A 124 -30.57 -0.69 1.00
N THR A 125 -29.48 -1.42 1.20
CA THR A 125 -29.37 -2.42 2.28
C THR A 125 -28.28 -2.09 3.30
N GLY A 126 -27.35 -1.20 2.98
CA GLY A 126 -26.14 -0.94 3.76
C GLY A 126 -25.11 -2.09 3.75
N ALA A 127 -25.38 -3.17 3.02
CA ALA A 127 -24.49 -4.33 2.95
C ALA A 127 -23.27 -4.03 2.08
N LEU A 128 -22.13 -4.67 2.38
CA LEU A 128 -20.93 -4.60 1.53
C LEU A 128 -21.21 -5.24 0.16
N PHE A 129 -20.73 -4.61 -0.90
CA PHE A 129 -20.88 -5.11 -2.27
C PHE A 129 -19.98 -6.32 -2.55
N LYS A 130 -18.84 -6.43 -1.84
CA LYS A 130 -17.92 -7.58 -1.88
C LYS A 130 -17.34 -7.87 -3.26
N ASP A 131 -16.95 -6.84 -3.98
CA ASP A 131 -16.36 -6.94 -5.32
C ASP A 131 -14.84 -7.24 -5.32
N LYS A 132 -14.26 -7.54 -4.16
CA LYS A 132 -12.83 -7.85 -3.96
C LYS A 132 -11.87 -6.69 -4.25
N ALA A 133 -12.35 -5.45 -4.33
CA ALA A 133 -11.54 -4.26 -4.55
C ALA A 133 -11.55 -3.37 -3.30
N HIS A 134 -10.40 -3.22 -2.66
CA HIS A 134 -10.23 -2.54 -1.38
C HIS A 134 -9.34 -1.32 -1.53
N ILE A 135 -9.67 -0.22 -0.87
CA ILE A 135 -8.83 0.96 -0.78
C ILE A 135 -8.53 1.22 0.70
N VAL A 136 -7.25 1.40 1.02
CA VAL A 136 -6.80 1.65 2.39
C VAL A 136 -5.99 2.95 2.42
N TYR A 137 -6.33 3.84 3.34
CA TYR A 137 -5.51 5.01 3.65
C TYR A 137 -4.87 4.85 5.02
N VAL A 138 -3.55 5.01 5.08
CA VAL A 138 -2.77 5.00 6.31
C VAL A 138 -2.35 6.42 6.62
N ASN A 139 -2.77 6.92 7.77
CA ASN A 139 -2.50 8.29 8.23
C ASN A 139 -1.06 8.41 8.73
N GLY A 140 -0.16 8.99 7.93
CA GLY A 140 1.25 9.17 8.30
C GLY A 140 1.50 10.19 9.40
N SER A 141 0.50 11.02 9.75
CA SER A 141 0.58 11.92 10.91
C SER A 141 0.16 11.27 12.24
N TYR A 142 -0.37 10.06 12.20
CA TYR A 142 -0.79 9.33 13.41
C TYR A 142 0.41 9.02 14.32
N ARG A 143 0.23 9.21 15.64
CA ARG A 143 1.28 9.03 16.66
C ARG A 143 0.77 8.26 17.88
N GLY A 144 -0.14 7.29 17.67
CA GLY A 144 -0.59 6.41 18.73
C GLY A 144 0.51 5.50 19.26
N ASN A 145 0.30 4.96 20.45
CA ASN A 145 1.21 3.98 21.07
C ASN A 145 0.77 2.57 20.67
N ASP A 146 0.78 2.29 19.38
CA ASP A 146 0.41 1.01 18.76
C ASP A 146 1.29 0.74 17.53
N ASP A 147 1.12 -0.44 16.92
CA ASP A 147 1.93 -0.89 15.78
C ASP A 147 1.91 0.11 14.61
N ILE A 148 0.79 0.75 14.34
CA ILE A 148 0.68 1.76 13.27
C ILE A 148 1.40 3.06 13.66
N GLY A 149 1.27 3.49 14.91
CA GLY A 149 1.97 4.68 15.40
C GLY A 149 3.49 4.50 15.34
N TRP A 150 3.99 3.33 15.69
CA TRP A 150 5.42 3.00 15.59
C TRP A 150 5.88 2.90 14.13
N LEU A 151 5.11 2.21 13.29
CA LEU A 151 5.38 2.12 11.84
C LEU A 151 5.47 3.53 11.21
N MET A 152 4.52 4.42 11.49
CA MET A 152 4.51 5.78 10.96
C MET A 152 5.63 6.65 11.54
N HIS A 153 6.03 6.44 12.79
CA HIS A 153 7.21 7.10 13.35
C HIS A 153 8.47 6.74 12.55
N ASP A 154 8.69 5.46 12.27
CA ASP A 154 9.87 4.98 11.57
C ASP A 154 9.87 5.45 10.10
N PHE A 155 8.72 5.41 9.42
CA PHE A 155 8.55 5.99 8.08
C PHE A 155 8.94 7.47 8.02
N ASN A 156 8.49 8.28 8.98
CA ASN A 156 8.80 9.71 9.02
C ASN A 156 10.27 10.00 9.34
N LYS A 157 10.91 9.15 10.14
CA LYS A 157 12.34 9.26 10.47
C LYS A 157 13.21 8.99 9.24
N CYS A 158 12.89 7.97 8.47
CA CYS A 158 13.55 7.64 7.21
C CYS A 158 13.36 8.75 6.15
N SER A 159 12.18 9.35 6.07
CA SER A 159 11.88 10.45 5.14
C SER A 159 12.70 11.72 5.43
N LYS A 160 12.87 12.09 6.69
CA LYS A 160 13.64 13.29 7.08
C LYS A 160 15.14 13.15 6.81
N ASN A 161 15.70 11.97 7.02
CA ASN A 161 17.12 11.70 6.78
C ASN A 161 17.49 11.73 5.29
N SER A 162 16.56 11.40 4.39
CA SER A 162 16.78 11.49 2.93
C SER A 162 16.76 12.92 2.39
N SER A 163 16.16 13.89 3.11
CA SER A 163 16.10 15.31 2.70
C SER A 163 17.29 16.14 3.18
N THR A 164 18.12 15.63 4.10
CA THR A 164 19.26 16.37 4.68
C THR A 164 20.63 15.93 4.15
N SER A 165 20.69 14.89 3.32
CA SER A 165 21.96 14.36 2.80
C SER A 165 22.19 14.73 1.34
N SER A 166 22.76 15.90 1.11
CA SER A 166 23.57 16.13 -0.09
C SER A 166 24.95 15.47 0.15
N GLY A 167 25.11 14.20 -0.22
CA GLY A 167 26.42 13.56 -0.28
C GLY A 167 26.73 12.49 0.78
N GLY A 168 25.85 11.56 1.03
CA GLY A 168 26.11 10.35 1.78
C GLY A 168 24.95 9.38 1.69
N GLU A 169 25.19 8.19 1.16
CA GLU A 169 24.23 7.10 1.17
C GLU A 169 23.90 6.74 2.63
N MET A 170 22.83 7.31 3.17
CA MET A 170 22.26 6.82 4.41
C MET A 170 21.16 5.81 4.06
N ASN A 171 21.55 4.53 4.04
CA ASN A 171 20.66 3.40 3.95
C ASN A 171 19.69 3.44 5.14
N CYS A 172 18.44 3.81 4.89
CA CYS A 172 17.34 3.36 5.72
C CYS A 172 17.18 1.88 5.43
N THR A 173 17.86 1.05 6.20
CA THR A 173 17.83 -0.40 6.01
C THR A 173 16.50 -0.93 6.50
N SER A 174 16.02 -2.00 5.87
CA SER A 174 14.87 -2.80 6.30
C SER A 174 14.90 -3.13 7.79
N GLU A 175 16.10 -3.23 8.37
CA GLU A 175 16.34 -3.44 9.81
C GLU A 175 15.67 -2.38 10.72
N HIS A 176 15.50 -1.12 10.26
CA HIS A 176 14.87 -0.06 11.06
C HIS A 176 13.34 -0.14 11.08
N ILE A 177 12.74 -0.70 10.06
CA ILE A 177 11.28 -0.85 9.93
C ILE A 177 10.85 -2.23 10.46
N CYS A 178 11.68 -3.26 10.23
CA CYS A 178 11.35 -4.66 10.48
C CYS A 178 12.00 -5.26 11.74
N SER A 179 12.86 -4.55 12.47
CA SER A 179 13.72 -5.15 13.51
C SER A 179 13.16 -5.19 14.95
N LYS A 180 11.88 -4.87 15.19
CA LYS A 180 11.32 -4.85 16.56
C LYS A 180 10.66 -6.16 17.02
N LYS A 181 11.14 -7.33 16.58
CA LYS A 181 10.70 -8.62 17.15
C LYS A 181 11.71 -9.29 18.09
N SER A 182 12.57 -8.52 18.76
CA SER A 182 13.49 -9.08 19.76
C SER A 182 13.51 -8.21 21.00
N LEU A 183 12.45 -8.24 21.80
CA LEU A 183 12.44 -7.98 23.24
C LEU A 183 11.15 -8.56 23.84
#